data_86a450f32ab5a8bded781e88c36a9f06
#
_entry.id   86a450f32ab5a8bded781e88c36a9f06
#
_cell.length_a   1.000
_cell.length_b   1.000
_cell.length_c   1.000
_cell.angle_alpha   90.00
_cell.angle_beta   90.00
_cell.angle_gamma   90.00
#
_symmetry.space_group_name_H-M   'P 1'
#
loop_
_entity.id
_entity.type
_entity.pdbx_description
1 polymer ?
#
loop_
_entity_poly.entity_id
_entity_poly.type
_entity_poly.pdbx_seq_one_letter_code
_entity_poly.pdbx_strand_id
1 'polypeptide(L)'
;MRTFFKINLLFLFFVAVPALAQNPISPMGVYIADPSSRVVDGRLYVYGSLDVSPGRYCSKDYHVLSSADLRNWTLHPYSFRNDIDLYAPDMMFRNGMYYLYYDTPRGEEFVAVSDSPAGPFRDGVKIEGPTQIDPAIFIDDDGQAYYFWGQFSAKGAKMNPDMKTLDLSTVVDGIVTEKDHFFHEGSYVVKRGDYYYFIFADISRNARPTCLGYAMATSPLGPYEYKGVIIDNAGCDPETWNNHGSLVQFGEDWYVLYHRSTHGSRTMRKACIEPIRFNPDGTIDEVEMTSQGAAGPLDAFATLDAAKACRIQGHVRIRRMDGREDREELAGIHGGDAAVWKYLDFGAGARKISLRVRSKLGGTVIVRADGPDGPELGRVRIPAGKDWSVRKAHIRRLAGIHALWLDFDGVRAPEVEIPAPAGPGGRPMMPGAVQAPDEYELFALDWIRFR
;
A
#
# COMPACT_ATOMS: atom_id res chain seq x y z
N MET A 1 -60.25 1.80 15.04
CA MET A 1 -59.07 0.94 15.22
C MET A 1 -57.89 1.64 14.55
N ARG A 2 -56.98 2.22 15.32
CA ARG A 2 -55.74 2.83 14.81
C ARG A 2 -54.58 1.90 15.14
N THR A 3 -54.01 1.31 14.11
CA THR A 3 -52.88 0.39 14.22
C THR A 3 -51.59 1.24 14.28
N PHE A 4 -50.91 1.24 15.42
CA PHE A 4 -49.59 1.86 15.56
C PHE A 4 -48.53 0.88 15.08
N PHE A 5 -47.85 1.23 13.99
CA PHE A 5 -46.61 0.56 13.58
C PHE A 5 -45.45 1.03 14.48
N LYS A 6 -44.89 0.13 15.27
CA LYS A 6 -43.64 0.37 15.99
C LYS A 6 -42.49 0.13 15.01
N ILE A 7 -41.78 1.19 14.61
CA ILE A 7 -40.51 1.10 13.91
C ILE A 7 -39.45 0.81 14.97
N ASN A 8 -38.93 -0.43 14.98
CA ASN A 8 -37.73 -0.76 15.74
C ASN A 8 -36.51 -0.22 15.00
N LEU A 9 -35.96 0.88 15.47
CA LEU A 9 -34.67 1.40 15.01
C LEU A 9 -33.56 0.54 15.64
N LEU A 10 -32.97 -0.36 14.84
CA LEU A 10 -31.83 -1.16 15.26
C LEU A 10 -30.58 -0.26 15.20
N PHE A 11 -30.17 0.29 16.35
CA PHE A 11 -28.87 0.97 16.50
C PHE A 11 -27.78 -0.11 16.45
N LEU A 12 -27.11 -0.23 15.31
CA LEU A 12 -25.84 -0.93 15.20
C LEU A 12 -24.76 -0.11 15.92
N PHE A 13 -24.45 -0.50 17.14
CA PHE A 13 -23.26 0.01 17.82
C PHE A 13 -22.02 -0.59 17.13
N PHE A 14 -21.34 0.21 16.29
CA PHE A 14 -19.99 -0.07 15.89
C PHE A 14 -19.08 0.08 17.11
N VAL A 15 -18.67 -1.00 17.71
CA VAL A 15 -17.56 -1.01 18.65
C VAL A 15 -16.28 -0.85 17.81
N ALA A 16 -15.80 0.39 17.70
CA ALA A 16 -14.46 0.65 17.19
C ALA A 16 -13.46 0.03 18.17
N VAL A 17 -12.94 -1.15 17.85
CA VAL A 17 -11.72 -1.64 18.49
C VAL A 17 -10.62 -0.71 17.98
N PRO A 18 -9.87 0.00 18.84
CA PRO A 18 -8.78 0.83 18.39
C PRO A 18 -7.74 -0.07 17.70
N ALA A 19 -7.75 -0.11 16.40
CA ALA A 19 -6.67 -0.65 15.61
C ALA A 19 -5.54 0.37 15.73
N LEU A 20 -4.50 0.03 16.47
CA LEU A 20 -3.26 0.81 16.47
C LEU A 20 -2.83 0.95 15.01
N ALA A 21 -2.53 2.17 14.59
CA ALA A 21 -2.12 2.47 13.22
C ALA A 21 -0.86 1.68 12.87
N GLN A 22 -1.04 0.68 12.06
CA GLN A 22 -0.01 -0.22 11.58
C GLN A 22 -0.12 -0.30 10.06
N ASN A 23 1.00 -0.29 9.39
CA ASN A 23 1.01 -0.65 7.99
C ASN A 23 0.75 -2.16 7.80
N PRO A 24 -0.01 -2.51 6.76
CA PRO A 24 -0.83 -1.65 5.90
C PRO A 24 -1.98 -0.97 6.66
N ILE A 25 -2.38 0.24 6.20
CA ILE A 25 -3.54 0.96 6.73
C ILE A 25 -4.87 0.39 6.23
N SER A 26 -4.85 -0.36 5.12
CA SER A 26 -6.01 -1.12 4.66
C SER A 26 -6.40 -2.17 5.71
N PRO A 27 -7.69 -2.27 6.08
CA PRO A 27 -8.16 -3.33 6.97
C PRO A 27 -7.83 -4.73 6.45
N MET A 28 -7.80 -5.72 7.35
CA MET A 28 -7.66 -7.12 6.92
C MET A 28 -8.80 -7.50 5.98
N GLY A 29 -8.47 -8.26 4.93
CA GLY A 29 -9.42 -8.65 3.89
C GLY A 29 -9.80 -7.56 2.89
N VAL A 30 -9.30 -6.33 3.06
CA VAL A 30 -9.51 -5.21 2.13
C VAL A 30 -8.19 -4.83 1.48
N TYR A 31 -8.16 -4.75 0.15
CA TYR A 31 -6.94 -4.53 -0.64
C TYR A 31 -7.10 -3.28 -1.49
N ILE A 32 -6.66 -2.15 -0.92
CA ILE A 32 -6.67 -0.84 -1.59
C ILE A 32 -5.27 -0.58 -2.13
N ALA A 33 -5.17 -0.48 -3.44
CA ALA A 33 -3.97 -0.18 -4.21
C ALA A 33 -3.95 1.28 -4.68
N ASP A 34 -2.84 1.70 -5.25
CA ASP A 34 -2.70 2.98 -5.96
C ASP A 34 -3.19 4.18 -5.13
N PRO A 35 -2.73 4.34 -3.86
CA PRO A 35 -3.33 5.28 -2.93
C PRO A 35 -3.06 6.73 -3.32
N SER A 36 -4.11 7.44 -3.71
CA SER A 36 -4.16 8.89 -3.79
C SER A 36 -4.75 9.48 -2.50
N SER A 37 -4.29 10.63 -2.07
CA SER A 37 -4.64 11.18 -0.76
C SER A 37 -4.98 12.66 -0.79
N ARG A 38 -5.98 13.04 0.03
CA ARG A 38 -6.39 14.44 0.22
C ARG A 38 -6.79 14.69 1.66
N VAL A 39 -6.46 15.87 2.17
CA VAL A 39 -6.96 16.34 3.47
C VAL A 39 -8.16 17.23 3.25
N VAL A 40 -9.27 16.90 3.88
CA VAL A 40 -10.51 17.66 3.88
C VAL A 40 -10.96 17.86 5.32
N ASP A 41 -11.16 19.09 5.73
CA ASP A 41 -11.62 19.47 7.08
C ASP A 41 -10.82 18.79 8.21
N GLY A 42 -9.48 18.75 8.08
CA GLY A 42 -8.58 18.16 9.06
C GLY A 42 -8.59 16.62 9.10
N ARG A 43 -9.22 15.96 8.15
CA ARG A 43 -9.26 14.50 8.00
C ARG A 43 -8.56 14.09 6.71
N LEU A 44 -7.70 13.10 6.79
CA LEU A 44 -7.10 12.47 5.63
C LEU A 44 -8.07 11.47 5.01
N TYR A 45 -8.26 11.56 3.70
CA TYR A 45 -8.97 10.59 2.87
C TYR A 45 -8.00 9.93 1.91
N VAL A 46 -8.13 8.61 1.75
CA VAL A 46 -7.29 7.80 0.85
C VAL A 46 -8.21 7.08 -0.13
N TYR A 47 -8.01 7.36 -1.40
CA TYR A 47 -8.69 6.78 -2.55
C TYR A 47 -7.75 5.76 -3.20
N GLY A 48 -8.29 4.71 -3.78
CA GLY A 48 -7.44 3.74 -4.47
C GLY A 48 -8.26 2.66 -5.17
N SER A 49 -7.57 1.93 -6.04
CA SER A 49 -8.12 0.76 -6.72
C SER A 49 -8.46 -0.33 -5.70
N LEU A 50 -9.54 -1.06 -5.91
CA LEU A 50 -9.91 -2.19 -5.06
C LEU A 50 -9.54 -3.51 -5.71
N ASP A 51 -8.50 -4.17 -5.23
CA ASP A 51 -8.14 -5.53 -5.64
C ASP A 51 -9.03 -6.55 -4.93
N VAL A 52 -9.48 -7.58 -5.64
CA VAL A 52 -10.45 -8.55 -5.09
C VAL A 52 -10.01 -10.00 -5.19
N SER A 53 -9.11 -10.32 -6.12
CA SER A 53 -8.60 -11.67 -6.31
C SER A 53 -7.19 -11.70 -6.91
N PRO A 54 -6.37 -12.71 -6.55
CA PRO A 54 -5.09 -12.92 -7.22
C PRO A 54 -5.25 -13.12 -8.73
N GLY A 55 -4.36 -12.50 -9.52
CA GLY A 55 -4.35 -12.63 -10.98
C GLY A 55 -5.29 -11.67 -11.73
N ARG A 56 -6.01 -10.79 -11.02
CA ARG A 56 -6.85 -9.75 -11.64
C ARG A 56 -6.61 -8.42 -10.95
N TYR A 57 -6.17 -7.42 -11.72
CA TYR A 57 -6.11 -6.04 -11.22
C TYR A 57 -7.50 -5.46 -11.02
N CYS A 58 -7.67 -4.80 -9.89
CA CYS A 58 -8.78 -3.94 -9.58
C CYS A 58 -10.16 -4.63 -9.58
N SER A 59 -11.19 -3.85 -9.49
CA SER A 59 -12.60 -4.29 -9.53
C SER A 59 -13.51 -3.18 -10.04
N LYS A 60 -14.80 -3.41 -9.97
CA LYS A 60 -15.85 -2.44 -10.38
C LYS A 60 -16.23 -1.46 -9.27
N ASP A 61 -15.57 -1.53 -8.13
CA ASP A 61 -15.89 -0.74 -6.96
C ASP A 61 -14.66 0.01 -6.46
N TYR A 62 -14.86 1.22 -5.90
CA TYR A 62 -13.89 1.86 -5.03
C TYR A 62 -14.38 1.87 -3.59
N HIS A 63 -13.42 1.77 -2.69
CA HIS A 63 -13.58 2.07 -1.27
C HIS A 63 -12.69 3.24 -0.92
N VAL A 64 -13.10 4.02 0.08
CA VAL A 64 -12.30 5.12 0.61
C VAL A 64 -11.95 4.83 2.06
N LEU A 65 -10.72 5.11 2.45
CA LEU A 65 -10.32 5.14 3.85
C LEU A 65 -10.26 6.57 4.33
N SER A 66 -10.59 6.81 5.61
CA SER A 66 -10.34 8.12 6.21
C SER A 66 -9.85 8.03 7.64
N SER A 67 -9.04 9.02 8.06
CA SER A 67 -8.53 9.13 9.42
C SER A 67 -8.39 10.58 9.85
N ALA A 68 -8.70 10.88 11.12
CA ALA A 68 -8.47 12.18 11.73
C ALA A 68 -7.16 12.23 12.53
N ASP A 69 -6.47 11.12 12.73
CA ASP A 69 -5.31 11.00 13.62
C ASP A 69 -4.22 10.07 13.08
N LEU A 70 -4.37 9.55 11.84
CA LEU A 70 -3.53 8.54 11.20
C LEU A 70 -3.40 7.22 11.98
N ARG A 71 -4.18 7.05 13.04
CA ARG A 71 -4.20 5.89 13.93
C ARG A 71 -5.46 5.07 13.80
N ASN A 72 -6.59 5.76 13.69
CA ASN A 72 -7.91 5.14 13.59
C ASN A 72 -8.45 5.38 12.19
N TRP A 73 -8.63 4.30 11.43
CA TRP A 73 -9.09 4.36 10.05
C TRP A 73 -10.54 3.90 9.93
N THR A 74 -11.31 4.68 9.19
CA THR A 74 -12.69 4.35 8.83
C THR A 74 -12.73 3.92 7.38
N LEU A 75 -13.29 2.74 7.11
CA LEU A 75 -13.59 2.28 5.76
C LEU A 75 -14.97 2.80 5.33
N HIS A 76 -15.01 3.45 4.18
CA HIS A 76 -16.21 3.85 3.47
C HIS A 76 -16.38 2.92 2.25
N PRO A 77 -17.18 1.86 2.38
CA PRO A 77 -17.33 0.89 1.31
C PRO A 77 -18.21 1.45 0.19
N TYR A 78 -17.93 0.99 -1.05
CA TYR A 78 -18.71 1.32 -2.23
C TYR A 78 -18.87 2.83 -2.47
N SER A 79 -17.76 3.57 -2.28
CA SER A 79 -17.72 5.02 -2.51
C SER A 79 -18.00 5.39 -3.97
N PHE A 80 -17.65 4.51 -4.90
CA PHE A 80 -18.05 4.57 -6.31
C PHE A 80 -18.20 3.16 -6.87
N ARG A 81 -19.10 2.98 -7.84
CA ARG A 81 -19.38 1.71 -8.51
C ARG A 81 -19.62 1.95 -9.98
N ASN A 82 -19.09 1.07 -10.84
CA ASN A 82 -19.27 1.10 -12.29
C ASN A 82 -19.57 -0.31 -12.84
N ASP A 83 -19.88 -0.41 -14.12
CA ASP A 83 -20.08 -1.69 -14.82
C ASP A 83 -18.78 -2.30 -15.36
N ILE A 84 -17.70 -1.52 -15.41
CA ILE A 84 -16.35 -1.94 -15.84
C ILE A 84 -15.35 -1.76 -14.70
N ASP A 85 -14.20 -2.42 -14.79
CA ASP A 85 -13.13 -2.30 -13.78
C ASP A 85 -12.60 -0.86 -13.74
N LEU A 86 -12.25 -0.43 -12.54
CA LEU A 86 -11.82 0.93 -12.19
C LEU A 86 -10.37 0.89 -11.74
N TYR A 87 -9.50 1.70 -12.36
CA TYR A 87 -8.09 1.78 -12.03
C TYR A 87 -7.78 3.09 -11.29
N ALA A 88 -6.60 3.21 -10.78
CA ALA A 88 -5.95 4.29 -10.06
C ALA A 88 -6.72 5.64 -10.00
N PRO A 89 -7.54 5.89 -8.97
CA PRO A 89 -8.29 7.14 -8.87
C PRO A 89 -7.45 8.27 -8.25
N ASP A 90 -7.78 9.50 -8.63
CA ASP A 90 -7.43 10.69 -7.87
C ASP A 90 -8.66 11.56 -7.58
N MET A 91 -8.64 12.37 -6.54
CA MET A 91 -9.79 13.18 -6.13
C MET A 91 -9.38 14.62 -5.91
N MET A 92 -10.27 15.56 -6.26
CA MET A 92 -10.09 16.98 -5.95
C MET A 92 -11.40 17.62 -5.52
N PHE A 93 -11.30 18.52 -4.55
CA PHE A 93 -12.42 19.37 -4.10
C PHE A 93 -12.35 20.73 -4.79
N ARG A 94 -13.47 21.18 -5.34
CA ARG A 94 -13.62 22.53 -5.89
C ARG A 94 -15.07 22.99 -5.84
N ASN A 95 -15.30 24.24 -5.42
CA ASN A 95 -16.60 24.91 -5.46
C ASN A 95 -17.74 24.09 -4.82
N GLY A 96 -17.48 23.46 -3.66
CA GLY A 96 -18.48 22.68 -2.93
C GLY A 96 -18.72 21.26 -3.48
N MET A 97 -17.97 20.82 -4.47
CA MET A 97 -18.10 19.51 -5.07
C MET A 97 -16.76 18.75 -5.02
N TYR A 98 -16.85 17.43 -4.89
CA TYR A 98 -15.74 16.49 -4.96
C TYR A 98 -15.76 15.81 -6.33
N TYR A 99 -14.62 15.81 -7.01
CA TYR A 99 -14.43 15.27 -8.35
C TYR A 99 -13.48 14.07 -8.23
N LEU A 100 -13.97 12.87 -8.56
CA LEU A 100 -13.19 11.64 -8.57
C LEU A 100 -12.83 11.32 -10.03
N TYR A 101 -11.54 11.41 -10.32
CA TYR A 101 -10.97 11.05 -11.62
C TYR A 101 -10.55 9.59 -11.57
N TYR A 102 -10.79 8.86 -12.66
CA TYR A 102 -10.46 7.45 -12.76
C TYR A 102 -10.29 7.02 -14.20
N ASP A 103 -9.56 5.95 -14.41
CA ASP A 103 -9.41 5.32 -15.72
C ASP A 103 -9.95 3.89 -15.72
N THR A 104 -9.95 3.31 -16.90
CA THR A 104 -10.51 1.98 -17.16
C THR A 104 -9.52 1.14 -17.96
N PRO A 105 -9.67 -0.19 -18.03
CA PRO A 105 -8.77 -1.05 -18.80
C PRO A 105 -8.67 -0.73 -20.29
N ARG A 106 -9.52 0.18 -20.79
CA ARG A 106 -9.47 0.65 -22.19
C ARG A 106 -8.59 1.88 -22.37
N GLY A 107 -7.98 2.40 -21.29
CA GLY A 107 -7.23 3.64 -21.32
C GLY A 107 -8.10 4.87 -21.56
N GLU A 108 -9.36 4.80 -21.16
CA GLU A 108 -10.30 5.92 -21.19
C GLU A 108 -10.43 6.49 -19.78
N GLU A 109 -10.40 7.81 -19.67
CA GLU A 109 -10.43 8.51 -18.38
C GLU A 109 -11.76 9.23 -18.19
N PHE A 110 -12.21 9.27 -16.94
CA PHE A 110 -13.53 9.77 -16.54
C PHE A 110 -13.45 10.61 -15.28
N VAL A 111 -14.48 11.40 -15.03
CA VAL A 111 -14.70 12.10 -13.78
C VAL A 111 -16.11 11.85 -13.26
N ALA A 112 -16.23 11.45 -12.00
CA ALA A 112 -17.48 11.34 -11.27
C ALA A 112 -17.53 12.40 -10.16
N VAL A 113 -18.73 12.73 -9.66
CA VAL A 113 -18.91 13.80 -8.68
C VAL A 113 -19.63 13.35 -7.42
N SER A 114 -19.37 14.02 -6.30
CA SER A 114 -20.06 13.82 -5.04
C SER A 114 -20.12 15.13 -4.24
N ASP A 115 -21.07 15.25 -3.32
CA ASP A 115 -21.16 16.29 -2.29
C ASP A 115 -20.47 15.89 -0.97
N SER A 116 -19.84 14.70 -0.95
CA SER A 116 -19.09 14.18 0.20
C SER A 116 -17.72 13.64 -0.25
N PRO A 117 -16.63 13.85 0.53
CA PRO A 117 -15.32 13.33 0.19
C PRO A 117 -15.26 11.79 0.19
N ALA A 118 -16.15 11.12 0.91
CA ALA A 118 -16.22 9.66 0.95
C ALA A 118 -17.19 9.08 -0.08
N GLY A 119 -17.80 9.90 -0.93
CA GLY A 119 -18.84 9.46 -1.85
C GLY A 119 -20.25 9.38 -1.19
N PRO A 120 -21.24 8.73 -1.82
CA PRO A 120 -21.10 8.04 -3.10
C PRO A 120 -20.87 9.01 -4.26
N PHE A 121 -19.91 8.68 -5.12
CA PHE A 121 -19.69 9.40 -6.37
C PHE A 121 -20.67 8.90 -7.43
N ARG A 122 -21.02 9.78 -8.40
CA ARG A 122 -22.02 9.52 -9.43
C ARG A 122 -21.72 10.29 -10.72
N ASP A 123 -22.49 10.04 -11.74
CA ASP A 123 -22.50 10.80 -12.98
C ASP A 123 -21.13 10.80 -13.71
N GLY A 124 -20.50 9.62 -13.82
CA GLY A 124 -19.23 9.47 -14.52
C GLY A 124 -19.29 9.98 -15.96
N VAL A 125 -18.50 11.00 -16.27
CA VAL A 125 -18.39 11.63 -17.59
C VAL A 125 -16.98 11.41 -18.14
N LYS A 126 -16.88 10.99 -19.40
CA LYS A 126 -15.60 10.83 -20.08
C LYS A 126 -14.90 12.19 -20.25
N ILE A 127 -13.60 12.21 -19.99
CA ILE A 127 -12.73 13.34 -20.27
C ILE A 127 -12.12 13.11 -21.66
N GLU A 128 -12.39 14.02 -22.59
CA GLU A 128 -11.86 13.92 -23.94
C GLU A 128 -10.40 14.39 -23.98
N GLY A 129 -9.57 13.62 -24.68
CA GLY A 129 -8.13 13.92 -24.89
C GLY A 129 -7.18 12.90 -24.25
N PRO A 130 -7.27 12.59 -22.96
CA PRO A 130 -6.43 11.57 -22.34
C PRO A 130 -6.67 10.19 -22.94
N THR A 131 -5.57 9.47 -23.12
CA THR A 131 -5.60 8.12 -23.71
C THR A 131 -4.46 7.31 -23.07
N GLN A 132 -4.57 6.84 -21.95
CA GLN A 132 -3.66 5.95 -21.20
C GLN A 132 -4.26 5.74 -19.82
N ILE A 133 -3.42 5.77 -18.76
CA ILE A 133 -3.83 5.41 -17.42
C ILE A 133 -3.36 6.44 -16.39
N ASP A 134 -3.83 6.27 -15.17
CA ASP A 134 -3.37 6.92 -13.94
C ASP A 134 -3.58 8.44 -13.95
N PRO A 135 -4.85 8.90 -13.97
CA PRO A 135 -5.17 10.30 -13.89
C PRO A 135 -4.73 10.93 -12.58
N ALA A 136 -4.19 12.15 -12.66
CA ALA A 136 -3.90 12.97 -11.49
C ALA A 136 -4.38 14.40 -11.70
N ILE A 137 -4.88 15.02 -10.64
CA ILE A 137 -5.40 16.37 -10.64
C ILE A 137 -4.69 17.22 -9.59
N PHE A 138 -4.30 18.43 -9.97
CA PHE A 138 -3.68 19.39 -9.09
C PHE A 138 -4.32 20.77 -9.31
N ILE A 139 -4.57 21.53 -8.24
CA ILE A 139 -5.00 22.93 -8.29
C ILE A 139 -3.91 23.78 -7.68
N ASP A 140 -3.42 24.75 -8.45
CA ASP A 140 -2.38 25.69 -8.02
C ASP A 140 -2.96 26.83 -7.17
N ASP A 141 -2.09 27.62 -6.54
CA ASP A 141 -2.46 28.72 -5.64
C ASP A 141 -3.26 29.83 -6.36
N ASP A 142 -3.09 29.97 -7.66
CA ASP A 142 -3.88 30.89 -8.49
C ASP A 142 -5.27 30.36 -8.87
N GLY A 143 -5.58 29.12 -8.46
CA GLY A 143 -6.84 28.44 -8.74
C GLY A 143 -6.89 27.75 -10.10
N GLN A 144 -5.82 27.77 -10.91
CA GLN A 144 -5.74 26.98 -12.14
C GLN A 144 -5.59 25.49 -11.78
N ALA A 145 -6.45 24.66 -12.34
CA ALA A 145 -6.35 23.21 -12.23
C ALA A 145 -5.53 22.64 -13.40
N TYR A 146 -4.74 21.61 -13.10
CA TYR A 146 -3.91 20.88 -14.05
C TYR A 146 -4.21 19.41 -13.94
N TYR A 147 -4.25 18.73 -15.08
CA TYR A 147 -4.54 17.31 -15.19
C TYR A 147 -3.36 16.58 -15.82
N PHE A 148 -3.00 15.43 -15.25
CA PHE A 148 -1.86 14.62 -15.67
C PHE A 148 -2.29 13.20 -15.91
N TRP A 149 -1.65 12.51 -16.87
CA TRP A 149 -1.92 11.12 -17.23
C TRP A 149 -0.75 10.51 -17.98
N GLY A 150 -0.71 9.18 -18.09
CA GLY A 150 0.20 8.53 -19.02
C GLY A 150 1.00 7.38 -18.43
N GLN A 151 1.48 6.54 -19.33
CA GLN A 151 2.40 5.43 -19.07
C GLN A 151 3.63 5.57 -19.96
N PHE A 152 4.83 5.36 -19.44
CA PHE A 152 6.15 5.55 -20.08
C PHE A 152 6.51 7.01 -20.40
N SER A 153 5.53 7.85 -20.62
CA SER A 153 5.65 9.29 -20.85
C SER A 153 4.43 9.98 -20.27
N ALA A 154 4.64 10.81 -19.26
CA ALA A 154 3.56 11.58 -18.66
C ALA A 154 3.21 12.79 -19.52
N LYS A 155 1.93 13.07 -19.60
CA LYS A 155 1.35 14.24 -20.22
C LYS A 155 0.63 15.08 -19.19
N GLY A 156 0.47 16.36 -19.48
CA GLY A 156 -0.34 17.24 -18.64
C GLY A 156 -0.94 18.38 -19.45
N ALA A 157 -2.05 18.90 -18.96
CA ALA A 157 -2.78 20.00 -19.57
C ALA A 157 -3.46 20.86 -18.49
N LYS A 158 -3.89 22.06 -18.85
CA LYS A 158 -4.81 22.84 -18.02
C LYS A 158 -6.19 22.22 -18.05
N MET A 159 -6.77 22.06 -16.87
CA MET A 159 -8.17 21.70 -16.70
C MET A 159 -9.02 22.96 -16.75
N ASN A 160 -10.16 22.90 -17.47
CA ASN A 160 -11.13 23.98 -17.51
C ASN A 160 -11.86 24.15 -16.17
N PRO A 161 -12.46 25.31 -15.89
CA PRO A 161 -13.13 25.57 -14.62
C PRO A 161 -14.29 24.62 -14.28
N ASP A 162 -14.84 23.91 -15.27
CA ASP A 162 -15.88 22.89 -15.10
C ASP A 162 -15.39 21.60 -14.42
N MET A 163 -14.07 21.44 -14.29
CA MET A 163 -13.40 20.26 -13.73
C MET A 163 -13.72 18.95 -14.48
N LYS A 164 -14.12 19.02 -15.72
CA LYS A 164 -14.55 17.89 -16.56
C LYS A 164 -13.95 17.90 -17.95
N THR A 165 -13.42 19.03 -18.40
CA THR A 165 -12.84 19.19 -19.74
C THR A 165 -11.44 19.80 -19.66
N LEU A 166 -10.60 19.49 -20.67
CA LEU A 166 -9.22 19.99 -20.77
C LEU A 166 -9.13 21.09 -21.83
N ASP A 167 -8.26 22.05 -21.60
CA ASP A 167 -7.75 22.90 -22.66
C ASP A 167 -6.65 22.15 -23.43
N LEU A 168 -7.07 21.44 -24.48
CA LEU A 168 -6.18 20.60 -25.27
C LEU A 168 -5.08 21.38 -26.00
N SER A 169 -5.20 22.71 -26.14
CA SER A 169 -4.15 23.56 -26.69
C SER A 169 -2.94 23.72 -25.76
N THR A 170 -3.11 23.36 -24.49
CA THR A 170 -2.08 23.45 -23.43
C THR A 170 -1.37 22.14 -23.13
N VAL A 171 -1.67 21.08 -23.88
CA VAL A 171 -1.05 19.77 -23.65
C VAL A 171 0.47 19.83 -23.80
N VAL A 172 1.16 19.39 -22.78
CA VAL A 172 2.61 19.13 -22.79
C VAL A 172 2.79 17.60 -22.72
N ASP A 173 3.48 17.02 -23.71
CA ASP A 173 3.89 15.62 -23.73
C ASP A 173 5.33 15.49 -23.25
N GLY A 174 5.64 14.45 -22.52
CA GLY A 174 6.99 14.20 -22.02
C GLY A 174 7.37 15.07 -20.81
N ILE A 175 6.42 15.42 -19.96
CA ILE A 175 6.66 16.15 -18.69
C ILE A 175 7.70 15.41 -17.85
N VAL A 176 7.51 14.11 -17.67
CA VAL A 176 8.49 13.13 -17.18
C VAL A 176 8.41 11.88 -18.08
N THR A 177 9.56 11.24 -18.33
CA THR A 177 9.66 10.10 -19.25
C THR A 177 10.41 8.93 -18.63
N GLU A 178 10.17 7.71 -19.11
CA GLU A 178 10.93 6.53 -18.66
C GLU A 178 12.43 6.70 -18.97
N LYS A 179 12.75 7.28 -20.11
CA LYS A 179 14.12 7.45 -20.57
C LYS A 179 14.94 8.42 -19.73
N ASP A 180 14.36 9.57 -19.39
CA ASP A 180 15.12 10.69 -18.79
C ASP A 180 14.85 10.80 -17.28
N HIS A 181 13.74 10.21 -16.77
CA HIS A 181 13.28 10.35 -15.39
C HIS A 181 12.95 9.01 -14.74
N PHE A 182 13.09 7.88 -15.43
CA PHE A 182 12.69 6.55 -14.96
C PHE A 182 11.18 6.41 -14.69
N PHE A 183 10.37 7.29 -15.27
CA PHE A 183 8.91 7.29 -15.11
C PHE A 183 8.27 6.10 -15.81
N HIS A 184 7.58 5.26 -15.07
CA HIS A 184 6.84 4.15 -15.65
C HIS A 184 5.34 4.45 -15.79
N GLU A 185 4.69 4.83 -14.70
CA GLU A 185 3.25 5.13 -14.58
C GLU A 185 2.97 5.88 -13.26
N GLY A 186 1.70 6.10 -12.90
CA GLY A 186 1.31 6.51 -11.57
C GLY A 186 1.55 7.98 -11.25
N SER A 187 1.10 8.88 -12.11
CA SER A 187 1.26 10.33 -11.93
C SER A 187 0.59 10.84 -10.66
N TYR A 188 1.28 11.69 -9.90
CA TYR A 188 0.70 12.48 -8.82
C TYR A 188 1.48 13.78 -8.65
N VAL A 189 0.79 14.91 -8.46
CA VAL A 189 1.45 16.22 -8.32
C VAL A 189 1.01 16.90 -7.02
N VAL A 190 2.00 17.45 -6.31
CA VAL A 190 1.80 18.28 -5.12
C VAL A 190 2.77 19.45 -5.12
N LYS A 191 2.36 20.57 -4.51
CA LYS A 191 3.20 21.76 -4.33
C LYS A 191 3.63 21.93 -2.87
N ARG A 192 4.89 22.32 -2.66
CA ARG A 192 5.41 22.75 -1.36
C ARG A 192 6.36 23.93 -1.56
N GLY A 193 5.98 25.08 -1.01
CA GLY A 193 6.70 26.32 -1.26
C GLY A 193 6.72 26.66 -2.76
N ASP A 194 7.89 26.91 -3.30
CA ASP A 194 8.07 27.26 -4.71
C ASP A 194 8.23 26.06 -5.64
N TYR A 195 8.18 24.83 -5.10
CA TYR A 195 8.45 23.62 -5.86
C TYR A 195 7.19 22.78 -6.06
N TYR A 196 7.08 22.22 -7.27
CA TYR A 196 6.14 21.19 -7.67
C TYR A 196 6.87 19.85 -7.66
N TYR A 197 6.25 18.85 -7.04
CA TYR A 197 6.76 17.49 -6.94
C TYR A 197 5.89 16.59 -7.80
N PHE A 198 6.47 15.97 -8.80
CA PHE A 198 5.84 14.96 -9.62
C PHE A 198 6.27 13.58 -9.08
N ILE A 199 5.33 12.82 -8.52
CA ILE A 199 5.56 11.52 -7.90
C ILE A 199 5.09 10.45 -8.89
N PHE A 200 5.82 9.34 -8.97
CA PHE A 200 5.52 8.29 -9.95
C PHE A 200 6.13 6.93 -9.60
N ALA A 201 5.61 5.86 -10.24
CA ALA A 201 6.22 4.55 -10.24
C ALA A 201 7.53 4.58 -11.06
N ASP A 202 8.63 4.20 -10.43
CA ASP A 202 10.01 4.43 -10.88
C ASP A 202 10.72 3.09 -11.10
N ILE A 203 11.41 2.97 -12.24
CA ILE A 203 12.19 1.79 -12.64
C ILE A 203 13.70 1.95 -12.48
N SER A 204 14.19 2.98 -11.80
CA SER A 204 15.63 3.28 -11.69
C SER A 204 16.46 2.15 -11.07
N ARG A 205 15.87 1.31 -10.23
CA ARG A 205 16.58 0.24 -9.50
C ARG A 205 16.35 -1.15 -10.05
N ASN A 206 15.16 -1.42 -10.55
CA ASN A 206 14.73 -2.77 -10.91
C ASN A 206 14.06 -2.74 -12.28
N ALA A 207 13.99 -3.89 -12.94
CA ALA A 207 13.16 -4.04 -14.14
C ALA A 207 11.65 -3.96 -13.85
N ARG A 208 11.27 -3.85 -12.57
CA ARG A 208 9.90 -3.66 -12.08
C ARG A 208 9.80 -2.28 -11.44
N PRO A 209 8.72 -1.54 -11.65
CA PRO A 209 8.53 -0.20 -11.07
C PRO A 209 8.15 -0.26 -9.59
N THR A 210 9.02 -0.84 -8.75
CA THR A 210 8.78 -1.01 -7.30
C THR A 210 9.10 0.23 -6.48
N CYS A 211 9.81 1.20 -7.06
CA CYS A 211 10.09 2.46 -6.40
C CYS A 211 8.96 3.47 -6.62
N LEU A 212 8.73 4.35 -5.65
CA LEU A 212 8.16 5.67 -5.88
C LEU A 212 9.30 6.65 -6.03
N GLY A 213 9.51 7.15 -7.25
CA GLY A 213 10.43 8.22 -7.55
C GLY A 213 9.74 9.58 -7.57
N TYR A 214 10.56 10.63 -7.67
CA TYR A 214 10.05 11.98 -7.82
C TYR A 214 10.94 12.86 -8.65
N ALA A 215 10.32 13.84 -9.28
CA ALA A 215 10.98 14.93 -9.99
C ALA A 215 10.46 16.27 -9.46
N MET A 216 11.26 17.32 -9.53
CA MET A 216 10.94 18.67 -9.05
C MET A 216 10.97 19.68 -10.19
N ALA A 217 10.08 20.67 -10.13
CA ALA A 217 10.00 21.81 -11.02
C ALA A 217 9.58 23.08 -10.27
N THR A 218 9.66 24.24 -10.94
CA THR A 218 9.11 25.51 -10.46
C THR A 218 7.85 25.94 -11.23
N SER A 219 7.32 25.04 -12.06
CA SER A 219 6.08 25.22 -12.80
C SER A 219 5.32 23.87 -12.85
N PRO A 220 3.97 23.86 -12.78
CA PRO A 220 3.20 22.63 -12.73
C PRO A 220 3.34 21.75 -13.99
N LEU A 221 3.59 22.32 -15.15
CA LEU A 221 3.84 21.59 -16.40
C LEU A 221 5.34 21.43 -16.72
N GLY A 222 6.22 21.69 -15.74
CA GLY A 222 7.66 21.51 -15.87
C GLY A 222 8.42 22.71 -16.47
N PRO A 223 9.69 22.51 -16.87
CA PRO A 223 10.40 21.24 -16.92
C PRO A 223 10.73 20.67 -15.54
N TYR A 224 10.62 19.36 -15.40
CA TYR A 224 10.93 18.63 -14.18
C TYR A 224 12.35 18.05 -14.23
N GLU A 225 13.01 17.98 -13.09
CA GLU A 225 14.31 17.35 -12.89
C GLU A 225 14.16 16.18 -11.92
N TYR A 226 14.57 14.98 -12.33
CA TYR A 226 14.56 13.78 -11.47
C TYR A 226 15.45 13.97 -10.23
N LYS A 227 14.93 13.63 -9.05
CA LYS A 227 15.63 13.85 -7.77
C LYS A 227 15.93 12.57 -7.00
N GLY A 228 15.26 11.47 -7.30
CA GLY A 228 15.55 10.19 -6.67
C GLY A 228 14.30 9.41 -6.24
N VAL A 229 14.52 8.41 -5.41
CA VAL A 229 13.51 7.52 -4.87
C VAL A 229 13.07 7.98 -3.50
N ILE A 230 11.76 7.97 -3.23
CA ILE A 230 11.18 8.26 -1.91
C ILE A 230 11.05 6.97 -1.10
N ILE A 231 10.56 5.90 -1.72
CA ILE A 231 10.37 4.60 -1.07
C ILE A 231 10.37 3.47 -2.11
N ASP A 232 10.89 2.31 -1.73
CA ASP A 232 10.87 1.08 -2.54
C ASP A 232 10.05 0.01 -1.81
N ASN A 233 9.02 -0.55 -2.45
CA ASN A 233 8.20 -1.63 -1.88
C ASN A 233 8.72 -3.03 -2.21
N ALA A 234 9.87 -3.16 -2.84
CA ALA A 234 10.50 -4.44 -3.09
C ALA A 234 10.75 -5.21 -1.78
N GLY A 235 10.45 -6.50 -1.80
CA GLY A 235 10.60 -7.38 -0.64
C GLY A 235 9.43 -7.37 0.34
N CYS A 236 8.30 -6.71 0.05
CA CYS A 236 7.07 -6.89 0.81
C CYS A 236 6.32 -8.18 0.42
N ASP A 237 6.52 -8.65 -0.79
CA ASP A 237 5.97 -9.91 -1.34
C ASP A 237 6.84 -10.38 -2.52
N PRO A 238 7.04 -11.69 -2.73
CA PRO A 238 7.84 -12.20 -3.84
C PRO A 238 7.34 -11.77 -5.21
N GLU A 239 6.03 -11.55 -5.36
CA GLU A 239 5.38 -11.14 -6.60
C GLU A 239 5.19 -9.63 -6.73
N THR A 240 5.77 -8.82 -5.87
CA THR A 240 5.69 -7.35 -5.99
C THR A 240 6.07 -6.92 -7.40
N TRP A 241 5.14 -6.20 -8.06
CA TRP A 241 5.34 -5.76 -9.45
C TRP A 241 5.58 -4.27 -9.55
N ASN A 242 4.67 -3.46 -9.02
CA ASN A 242 4.75 -2.01 -9.09
C ASN A 242 4.57 -1.34 -7.73
N ASN A 243 4.80 -0.04 -7.73
CA ASN A 243 4.40 0.88 -6.69
C ASN A 243 3.57 1.99 -7.32
N HIS A 244 2.70 2.61 -6.55
CA HIS A 244 1.93 3.79 -6.93
C HIS A 244 1.53 4.49 -5.64
N GLY A 245 1.53 5.81 -5.63
CA GLY A 245 1.24 6.52 -4.40
C GLY A 245 1.18 8.03 -4.52
N SER A 246 1.15 8.70 -3.39
CA SER A 246 0.96 10.14 -3.28
C SER A 246 1.75 10.72 -2.12
N LEU A 247 1.95 12.04 -2.13
CA LEU A 247 2.43 12.82 -0.98
C LEU A 247 1.32 13.66 -0.40
N VAL A 248 1.28 13.78 0.92
CA VAL A 248 0.29 14.60 1.60
C VAL A 248 0.87 15.27 2.85
N GLN A 249 0.48 16.52 3.06
CA GLN A 249 0.68 17.17 4.35
C GLN A 249 -0.53 16.90 5.25
N PHE A 250 -0.29 16.40 6.47
CA PHE A 250 -1.30 16.22 7.49
C PHE A 250 -0.82 16.83 8.81
N GLY A 251 -1.51 17.89 9.26
CA GLY A 251 -0.99 18.75 10.32
C GLY A 251 0.27 19.49 9.86
N GLU A 252 1.34 19.39 10.64
CA GLU A 252 2.64 19.98 10.29
C GLU A 252 3.56 19.03 9.53
N ASP A 253 3.24 17.74 9.53
CA ASP A 253 4.08 16.67 8.98
C ASP A 253 3.66 16.27 7.57
N TRP A 254 4.62 15.68 6.83
CA TRP A 254 4.41 15.16 5.50
C TRP A 254 4.55 13.64 5.46
N TYR A 255 3.79 13.02 4.59
CA TYR A 255 3.71 11.57 4.46
C TYR A 255 3.72 11.16 3.00
N VAL A 256 4.33 10.01 2.74
CA VAL A 256 4.17 9.26 1.49
C VAL A 256 3.16 8.14 1.71
N LEU A 257 2.16 8.05 0.83
CA LEU A 257 1.31 6.89 0.71
C LEU A 257 1.81 6.04 -0.45
N TYR A 258 1.75 4.73 -0.27
CA TYR A 258 2.20 3.74 -1.26
C TYR A 258 1.44 2.44 -1.05
N HIS A 259 1.66 1.42 -1.89
CA HIS A 259 1.06 0.13 -1.64
C HIS A 259 2.07 -1.00 -1.48
N ARG A 260 1.64 -2.09 -0.83
CA ARG A 260 2.38 -3.36 -0.71
C ARG A 260 1.57 -4.50 -1.28
N SER A 261 2.22 -5.33 -2.09
CA SER A 261 1.65 -6.59 -2.55
C SER A 261 1.55 -7.62 -1.42
N THR A 262 0.62 -8.54 -1.55
CA THR A 262 0.38 -9.67 -0.64
C THR A 262 -0.05 -10.90 -1.45
N HIS A 263 -0.24 -12.05 -0.82
CA HIS A 263 -0.77 -13.30 -1.41
C HIS A 263 0.14 -13.98 -2.43
N GLY A 264 1.43 -13.61 -2.52
CA GLY A 264 2.26 -14.04 -3.64
C GLY A 264 1.64 -13.57 -4.96
N SER A 265 1.17 -12.34 -4.99
CA SER A 265 0.40 -11.80 -6.12
C SER A 265 0.67 -10.32 -6.32
N ARG A 266 0.83 -9.92 -7.57
CA ARG A 266 0.92 -8.50 -7.98
C ARG A 266 -0.41 -7.75 -7.88
N THR A 267 -1.52 -8.45 -7.66
CA THR A 267 -2.90 -7.93 -7.74
C THR A 267 -3.66 -8.07 -6.42
N MET A 268 -2.96 -8.12 -5.31
CA MET A 268 -3.55 -8.11 -3.95
C MET A 268 -2.78 -7.10 -3.11
N ARG A 269 -3.00 -5.80 -3.40
CA ARG A 269 -2.20 -4.69 -2.87
C ARG A 269 -2.93 -3.97 -1.74
N LYS A 270 -2.19 -3.48 -0.78
CA LYS A 270 -2.72 -2.79 0.41
C LYS A 270 -2.05 -1.45 0.61
N ALA A 271 -2.83 -0.40 0.84
CA ALA A 271 -2.33 0.94 1.11
C ALA A 271 -1.51 0.99 2.41
N CYS A 272 -0.42 1.74 2.35
CA CYS A 272 0.52 2.00 3.43
C CYS A 272 0.86 3.49 3.50
N ILE A 273 1.44 3.94 4.62
CA ILE A 273 1.81 5.33 4.86
C ILE A 273 3.11 5.39 5.66
N GLU A 274 4.06 6.24 5.25
CA GLU A 274 5.28 6.52 6.02
C GLU A 274 5.49 8.03 6.16
N PRO A 275 6.08 8.51 7.28
CA PRO A 275 6.49 9.90 7.40
C PRO A 275 7.69 10.18 6.50
N ILE A 276 7.72 11.37 5.88
CA ILE A 276 8.86 11.87 5.11
C ILE A 276 9.36 13.19 5.65
N ARG A 277 10.58 13.54 5.29
CA ARG A 277 11.18 14.83 5.63
C ARG A 277 11.77 15.47 4.39
N PHE A 278 11.66 16.79 4.31
CA PHE A 278 12.27 17.58 3.28
C PHE A 278 13.59 18.17 3.77
N ASN A 279 14.59 18.12 2.93
CA ASN A 279 15.84 18.80 3.11
C ASN A 279 15.69 20.33 2.88
N PRO A 280 16.67 21.15 3.29
CA PRO A 280 16.60 22.61 3.08
C PRO A 280 16.47 23.04 1.61
N ASP A 281 16.97 22.23 0.66
CA ASP A 281 16.87 22.43 -0.78
C ASP A 281 15.56 21.93 -1.40
N GLY A 282 14.66 21.37 -0.57
CA GLY A 282 13.38 20.80 -0.97
C GLY A 282 13.43 19.33 -1.40
N THR A 283 14.62 18.72 -1.46
CA THR A 283 14.71 17.28 -1.76
C THR A 283 14.14 16.41 -0.62
N ILE A 284 13.80 15.17 -0.93
CA ILE A 284 13.24 14.19 0.00
C ILE A 284 14.23 13.04 0.14
N ASP A 285 14.61 12.71 1.38
CA ASP A 285 15.40 11.50 1.65
C ASP A 285 14.53 10.26 1.51
N GLU A 286 15.13 9.18 1.00
CA GLU A 286 14.47 7.90 0.91
C GLU A 286 14.11 7.38 2.31
N VAL A 287 12.89 6.88 2.44
CA VAL A 287 12.38 6.25 3.65
C VAL A 287 12.17 4.76 3.44
N GLU A 288 12.23 3.99 4.52
CA GLU A 288 12.05 2.55 4.46
C GLU A 288 10.59 2.13 4.72
N MET A 289 10.21 0.98 4.18
CA MET A 289 8.94 0.32 4.55
C MET A 289 8.97 -0.12 6.00
N THR A 290 7.93 0.28 6.78
CA THR A 290 7.81 -0.12 8.18
C THR A 290 6.46 -0.74 8.52
N SER A 291 6.41 -1.57 9.54
CA SER A 291 5.15 -2.07 10.11
C SER A 291 4.46 -1.00 10.97
N GLN A 292 5.22 -0.03 11.50
CA GLN A 292 4.71 1.03 12.35
C GLN A 292 3.94 2.12 11.60
N GLY A 293 4.34 2.44 10.35
CA GLY A 293 3.74 3.51 9.56
C GLY A 293 3.84 4.88 10.23
N ALA A 294 2.79 5.70 10.09
CA ALA A 294 2.74 7.06 10.61
C ALA A 294 2.60 7.18 12.15
N ALA A 295 2.27 6.08 12.85
CA ALA A 295 1.91 6.16 14.27
C ALA A 295 3.08 6.00 15.24
N GLY A 296 4.27 5.68 14.73
CA GLY A 296 5.44 5.37 15.53
C GLY A 296 5.48 3.90 15.99
N PRO A 297 6.47 3.54 16.82
CA PRO A 297 6.76 2.15 17.16
C PRO A 297 5.57 1.40 17.75
N LEU A 298 5.42 0.14 17.34
CA LEU A 298 4.35 -0.75 17.77
C LEU A 298 4.62 -1.24 19.20
N ASP A 299 3.60 -1.33 20.05
CA ASP A 299 3.73 -1.94 21.36
C ASP A 299 4.01 -3.45 21.24
N ALA A 300 5.22 -3.87 21.59
CA ALA A 300 5.64 -5.27 21.56
C ALA A 300 4.81 -6.17 22.50
N PHE A 301 4.17 -5.60 23.53
CA PHE A 301 3.36 -6.34 24.49
C PHE A 301 1.90 -6.52 24.04
N ALA A 302 1.46 -5.75 23.04
CA ALA A 302 0.21 -5.98 22.36
C ALA A 302 0.26 -7.24 21.47
N THR A 303 -0.88 -7.65 20.94
CA THR A 303 -0.91 -8.71 19.94
C THR A 303 -0.55 -8.12 18.58
N LEU A 304 0.58 -8.53 18.03
CA LEU A 304 1.05 -8.14 16.72
C LEU A 304 0.57 -9.18 15.70
N ASP A 305 -0.30 -8.78 14.78
CA ASP A 305 -0.70 -9.64 13.67
C ASP A 305 0.50 -9.96 12.76
N ALA A 306 0.72 -11.24 12.47
CA ALA A 306 1.87 -11.66 11.67
C ALA A 306 1.80 -11.08 10.23
N ALA A 307 0.60 -10.89 9.71
CA ALA A 307 0.35 -10.25 8.41
C ALA A 307 0.81 -8.77 8.32
N LYS A 308 1.27 -8.17 9.43
CA LYS A 308 1.86 -6.82 9.46
C LYS A 308 3.37 -6.81 9.20
N ALA A 309 3.96 -7.94 8.83
CA ALA A 309 5.35 -7.97 8.36
C ALA A 309 5.55 -6.94 7.23
N CYS A 310 6.57 -6.09 7.36
CA CYS A 310 6.87 -5.08 6.35
C CYS A 310 7.81 -5.61 5.26
N ARG A 311 8.55 -6.65 5.56
CA ARG A 311 9.45 -7.32 4.61
C ARG A 311 9.41 -8.83 4.84
N ILE A 312 9.46 -9.58 3.74
CA ILE A 312 9.54 -11.03 3.75
C ILE A 312 10.62 -11.50 2.78
N GLN A 313 11.16 -12.68 3.01
CA GLN A 313 12.19 -13.29 2.17
C GLN A 313 11.87 -14.77 1.93
N GLY A 314 12.24 -15.25 0.75
CA GLY A 314 11.98 -16.61 0.34
C GLY A 314 10.55 -16.80 -0.16
N HIS A 315 9.90 -17.86 0.31
CA HIS A 315 8.57 -18.25 -0.14
C HIS A 315 7.42 -17.74 0.74
N VAL A 316 7.76 -17.04 1.80
CA VAL A 316 6.78 -16.47 2.74
C VAL A 316 5.81 -15.56 2.01
N ARG A 317 4.55 -15.62 2.36
CA ARG A 317 3.50 -14.74 1.85
C ARG A 317 2.46 -14.44 2.93
N ILE A 318 1.86 -13.28 2.82
CA ILE A 318 0.67 -12.91 3.59
C ILE A 318 -0.53 -13.41 2.77
N ARG A 319 -1.43 -14.17 3.39
CA ARG A 319 -2.67 -14.64 2.74
C ARG A 319 -3.86 -14.57 3.69
N ARG A 320 -5.07 -14.67 3.14
CA ARG A 320 -6.28 -14.84 3.96
C ARG A 320 -6.19 -16.15 4.73
N MET A 321 -6.62 -16.11 5.99
CA MET A 321 -6.73 -17.31 6.82
C MET A 321 -7.93 -18.12 6.35
N ASP A 322 -7.75 -19.45 6.19
CA ASP A 322 -8.82 -20.35 5.75
C ASP A 322 -10.09 -20.18 6.58
N GLY A 323 -11.21 -19.96 5.91
CA GLY A 323 -12.52 -19.77 6.52
C GLY A 323 -12.74 -18.43 7.24
N ARG A 324 -11.82 -17.46 7.08
CA ARG A 324 -11.87 -16.14 7.73
C ARG A 324 -11.49 -15.05 6.76
N GLU A 325 -12.47 -14.40 6.12
CA GLU A 325 -12.22 -13.29 5.20
C GLU A 325 -11.70 -12.03 5.89
N ASP A 326 -11.96 -11.88 7.17
CA ASP A 326 -11.56 -10.76 8.03
C ASP A 326 -10.19 -10.97 8.71
N ARG A 327 -9.47 -12.05 8.39
CA ARG A 327 -8.18 -12.39 9.00
C ARG A 327 -7.16 -12.78 7.94
N GLU A 328 -5.92 -12.42 8.21
CA GLU A 328 -4.76 -12.77 7.39
C GLU A 328 -3.70 -13.47 8.25
N GLU A 329 -2.89 -14.29 7.64
CA GLU A 329 -1.80 -15.04 8.25
C GLU A 329 -0.52 -14.93 7.42
N LEU A 330 0.61 -15.12 8.06
CA LEU A 330 1.88 -15.35 7.38
C LEU A 330 1.99 -16.84 7.09
N ALA A 331 2.13 -17.23 5.83
CA ALA A 331 2.07 -18.62 5.35
C ALA A 331 3.10 -18.89 4.27
N GLY A 332 3.16 -20.12 3.76
CA GLY A 332 4.18 -20.53 2.79
C GLY A 332 5.58 -20.47 3.39
N ILE A 333 5.72 -20.69 4.69
CA ILE A 333 6.98 -20.61 5.42
C ILE A 333 7.79 -21.91 5.22
N HIS A 334 9.02 -21.78 4.75
CA HIS A 334 9.96 -22.87 4.53
C HIS A 334 11.28 -22.63 5.27
N GLY A 335 12.13 -23.63 5.35
CA GLY A 335 13.47 -23.48 5.93
C GLY A 335 14.36 -22.55 5.11
N GLY A 336 14.91 -21.53 5.75
CA GLY A 336 15.71 -20.48 5.13
C GLY A 336 14.94 -19.20 4.80
N ASP A 337 13.62 -19.19 4.99
CA ASP A 337 12.80 -18.00 4.83
C ASP A 337 12.92 -17.04 6.04
N ALA A 338 12.50 -15.79 5.87
CA ALA A 338 12.46 -14.80 6.95
C ALA A 338 11.30 -13.80 6.81
N ALA A 339 10.93 -13.17 7.94
CA ALA A 339 9.96 -12.09 7.99
C ALA A 339 10.36 -11.03 9.02
N VAL A 340 10.01 -9.76 8.73
CA VAL A 340 10.49 -8.59 9.46
C VAL A 340 9.36 -7.66 9.85
N TRP A 341 9.37 -7.17 11.07
CA TRP A 341 8.49 -6.12 11.58
C TRP A 341 9.32 -4.94 12.09
N LYS A 342 9.06 -3.73 11.61
CA LYS A 342 9.77 -2.49 11.96
C LYS A 342 8.75 -1.43 12.38
N TYR A 343 8.86 -0.76 13.49
CA TYR A 343 9.68 -1.00 14.66
C TYR A 343 8.76 -1.32 15.84
N LEU A 344 9.27 -2.06 16.81
CA LEU A 344 8.54 -2.42 18.02
C LEU A 344 9.20 -1.75 19.23
N ASP A 345 8.39 -1.20 20.14
CA ASP A 345 8.83 -0.70 21.42
C ASP A 345 8.68 -1.79 22.48
N PHE A 346 9.82 -2.26 22.98
CA PHE A 346 9.92 -3.25 24.04
C PHE A 346 9.98 -2.61 25.44
N GLY A 347 9.80 -1.30 25.56
CA GLY A 347 9.79 -0.57 26.81
C GLY A 347 10.95 -0.92 27.75
N ALA A 348 10.62 -1.27 28.99
CA ALA A 348 11.62 -1.71 29.99
C ALA A 348 12.23 -3.10 29.70
N GLY A 349 11.70 -3.84 28.75
CA GLY A 349 12.29 -5.08 28.22
C GLY A 349 11.40 -6.31 28.35
N ALA A 350 11.37 -7.07 27.25
CA ALA A 350 10.70 -8.38 27.14
C ALA A 350 11.71 -9.52 27.39
N ARG A 351 11.21 -10.64 27.92
CA ARG A 351 11.98 -11.88 28.18
C ARG A 351 11.31 -13.14 27.67
N LYS A 352 10.12 -13.03 27.12
CA LYS A 352 9.34 -14.15 26.59
C LYS A 352 8.68 -13.75 25.29
N ILE A 353 8.61 -14.69 24.36
CA ILE A 353 7.84 -14.57 23.12
C ILE A 353 6.75 -15.66 23.09
N SER A 354 5.60 -15.34 22.53
CA SER A 354 4.53 -16.24 22.23
C SER A 354 4.13 -16.11 20.76
N LEU A 355 3.98 -17.22 20.07
CA LEU A 355 3.59 -17.32 18.67
C LEU A 355 2.33 -18.18 18.55
N ARG A 356 1.31 -17.73 17.84
CA ARG A 356 0.17 -18.59 17.48
C ARG A 356 0.40 -19.14 16.08
N VAL A 357 0.55 -20.45 16.01
CA VAL A 357 0.94 -21.15 14.79
C VAL A 357 0.00 -22.31 14.49
N ARG A 358 -0.17 -22.61 13.19
CA ARG A 358 -0.75 -23.85 12.68
C ARG A 358 0.36 -24.59 11.94
N SER A 359 0.85 -25.66 12.54
CA SER A 359 2.02 -26.38 12.02
C SER A 359 1.61 -27.46 11.04
N LYS A 360 2.47 -27.72 10.07
CA LYS A 360 2.38 -28.87 9.16
C LYS A 360 3.54 -29.83 9.42
N LEU A 361 4.73 -29.42 9.03
CA LEU A 361 5.95 -30.21 9.21
C LEU A 361 6.68 -29.88 10.51
N GLY A 362 6.38 -28.74 11.13
CA GLY A 362 7.16 -28.24 12.25
C GLY A 362 8.43 -27.52 11.80
N GLY A 363 9.16 -26.99 12.78
CA GLY A 363 10.39 -26.25 12.53
C GLY A 363 10.84 -25.45 13.75
N THR A 364 11.70 -24.49 13.52
CA THR A 364 12.18 -23.56 14.57
C THR A 364 12.09 -22.13 14.07
N VAL A 365 11.56 -21.24 14.90
CA VAL A 365 11.65 -19.80 14.68
C VAL A 365 12.85 -19.26 15.47
N ILE A 366 13.81 -18.67 14.78
CA ILE A 366 14.95 -17.98 15.35
C ILE A 366 14.58 -16.51 15.47
N VAL A 367 14.63 -15.97 16.66
CA VAL A 367 14.25 -14.59 16.97
C VAL A 367 15.49 -13.73 17.03
N ARG A 368 15.57 -12.67 16.21
CA ARG A 368 16.67 -11.70 16.18
C ARG A 368 16.16 -10.27 16.33
N ALA A 369 17.04 -9.38 16.74
CA ALA A 369 16.83 -7.93 16.71
C ALA A 369 17.65 -7.30 15.60
N ASP A 370 17.09 -6.26 14.95
CA ASP A 370 17.76 -5.28 14.09
C ASP A 370 18.36 -5.79 12.77
N GLY A 371 18.17 -7.05 12.43
CA GLY A 371 18.58 -7.56 11.13
C GLY A 371 18.92 -9.05 11.09
N PRO A 372 19.25 -9.57 9.89
CA PRO A 372 19.57 -10.98 9.70
C PRO A 372 20.85 -11.40 10.46
N ASP A 373 21.81 -10.51 10.57
CA ASP A 373 23.06 -10.70 11.31
C ASP A 373 22.99 -10.13 12.75
N GLY A 374 21.82 -9.63 13.14
CA GLY A 374 21.60 -9.07 14.46
C GLY A 374 21.61 -10.15 15.57
N PRO A 375 21.67 -9.73 16.83
CA PRO A 375 21.79 -10.66 17.95
C PRO A 375 20.63 -11.63 18.01
N GLU A 376 20.93 -12.93 18.06
CA GLU A 376 19.94 -13.97 18.34
C GLU A 376 19.46 -13.82 19.79
N LEU A 377 18.15 -13.64 19.94
CA LEU A 377 17.48 -13.49 21.23
C LEU A 377 17.02 -14.83 21.80
N GLY A 378 16.67 -15.77 20.94
CA GLY A 378 16.20 -17.09 21.32
C GLY A 378 15.57 -17.86 20.18
N ARG A 379 15.10 -19.07 20.50
CA ARG A 379 14.48 -19.98 19.52
C ARG A 379 13.16 -20.52 20.04
N VAL A 380 12.17 -20.60 19.15
CA VAL A 380 10.86 -21.17 19.44
C VAL A 380 10.70 -22.45 18.61
N ARG A 381 10.72 -23.62 19.27
CA ARG A 381 10.48 -24.89 18.60
C ARG A 381 8.98 -25.09 18.34
N ILE A 382 8.65 -25.45 17.12
CA ILE A 382 7.29 -25.71 16.66
C ILE A 382 7.22 -27.18 16.23
N PRO A 383 6.57 -28.06 17.00
CA PRO A 383 6.39 -29.45 16.58
C PRO A 383 5.35 -29.54 15.44
N ALA A 384 5.43 -30.60 14.65
CA ALA A 384 4.38 -30.92 13.67
C ALA A 384 3.00 -31.08 14.36
N GLY A 385 1.94 -30.68 13.65
CA GLY A 385 0.56 -30.74 14.14
C GLY A 385 -0.39 -30.17 13.12
N LYS A 386 -1.71 -30.24 13.38
CA LYS A 386 -2.74 -29.77 12.43
C LYS A 386 -3.54 -28.58 12.94
N ASP A 387 -3.56 -28.38 14.26
CA ASP A 387 -4.40 -27.38 14.91
C ASP A 387 -3.61 -26.12 15.27
N TRP A 388 -4.31 -25.00 15.37
CA TRP A 388 -3.76 -23.77 15.92
C TRP A 388 -3.33 -23.98 17.38
N SER A 389 -2.11 -23.59 17.68
CA SER A 389 -1.56 -23.69 19.03
C SER A 389 -0.66 -22.50 19.35
N VAL A 390 -0.50 -22.23 20.65
CA VAL A 390 0.41 -21.15 21.10
C VAL A 390 1.71 -21.80 21.57
N ARG A 391 2.82 -21.38 20.94
CA ARG A 391 4.18 -21.78 21.31
C ARG A 391 4.86 -20.63 22.03
N LYS A 392 5.62 -20.95 23.07
CA LYS A 392 6.28 -19.96 23.93
C LYS A 392 7.73 -20.33 24.13
N ALA A 393 8.60 -19.30 24.21
CA ALA A 393 9.99 -19.46 24.57
C ALA A 393 10.47 -18.31 25.43
N HIS A 394 11.53 -18.56 26.22
CA HIS A 394 12.32 -17.51 26.81
C HIS A 394 13.26 -16.93 25.74
N ILE A 395 13.46 -15.61 25.81
CA ILE A 395 14.41 -14.88 24.97
C ILE A 395 15.38 -14.08 25.86
N ARG A 396 16.53 -13.74 25.32
CA ARG A 396 17.39 -12.74 25.94
C ARG A 396 16.60 -11.44 26.05
N ARG A 397 16.78 -10.72 27.16
CA ARG A 397 16.08 -9.46 27.40
C ARG A 397 16.36 -8.48 26.27
N LEU A 398 15.29 -7.97 25.67
CA LEU A 398 15.31 -6.90 24.67
C LEU A 398 14.50 -5.72 25.21
N ALA A 399 15.08 -4.50 25.22
CA ALA A 399 14.46 -3.28 25.74
C ALA A 399 14.69 -2.12 24.77
N GLY A 400 13.76 -1.16 24.71
CA GLY A 400 13.81 -0.04 23.78
C GLY A 400 13.15 -0.38 22.44
N ILE A 401 13.49 0.39 21.41
CA ILE A 401 12.88 0.29 20.07
C ILE A 401 13.80 -0.52 19.17
N HIS A 402 13.27 -1.59 18.59
CA HIS A 402 14.02 -2.51 17.73
C HIS A 402 13.17 -3.03 16.55
N ALA A 403 13.84 -3.40 15.46
CA ALA A 403 13.25 -4.25 14.44
C ALA A 403 13.20 -5.71 14.94
N LEU A 404 12.08 -6.38 14.73
CA LEU A 404 11.94 -7.81 14.96
C LEU A 404 12.22 -8.54 13.64
N TRP A 405 13.16 -9.48 13.70
CA TRP A 405 13.52 -10.38 12.62
C TRP A 405 13.25 -11.82 13.03
N LEU A 406 12.49 -12.54 12.25
CA LEU A 406 12.24 -13.97 12.45
C LEU A 406 12.80 -14.75 11.26
N ASP A 407 13.82 -15.61 11.53
CA ASP A 407 14.27 -16.62 10.56
C ASP A 407 13.55 -17.93 10.82
N PHE A 408 13.26 -18.66 9.76
CA PHE A 408 12.56 -19.93 9.82
C PHE A 408 13.53 -21.06 9.45
N ASP A 409 13.70 -22.02 10.38
CA ASP A 409 14.59 -23.16 10.21
C ASP A 409 13.81 -24.46 10.18
N GLY A 410 14.13 -25.31 9.20
CA GLY A 410 13.44 -26.58 8.96
C GLY A 410 13.65 -27.07 7.53
N VAL A 411 12.69 -27.85 7.02
CA VAL A 411 12.72 -28.36 5.65
C VAL A 411 12.69 -27.18 4.66
N ARG A 412 13.60 -27.19 3.71
CA ARG A 412 13.65 -26.21 2.62
C ARG A 412 12.77 -26.67 1.47
N ALA A 413 12.14 -25.72 0.80
CA ALA A 413 11.51 -26.00 -0.48
C ALA A 413 12.59 -26.37 -1.53
N PRO A 414 12.30 -27.29 -2.47
CA PRO A 414 13.17 -27.52 -3.59
C PRO A 414 13.31 -26.24 -4.44
N GLU A 415 14.50 -25.95 -4.92
CA GLU A 415 14.70 -24.91 -5.93
C GLU A 415 14.00 -25.35 -7.23
N VAL A 416 13.10 -24.51 -7.74
CA VAL A 416 12.40 -24.74 -9.00
C VAL A 416 12.92 -23.70 -10.00
N GLU A 417 13.67 -24.14 -11.00
CA GLU A 417 14.03 -23.28 -12.14
C GLU A 417 12.78 -22.96 -12.96
N ILE A 418 12.44 -21.68 -13.07
CA ILE A 418 11.37 -21.21 -13.95
C ILE A 418 12.02 -20.53 -15.15
N PRO A 419 11.68 -20.98 -16.37
CA PRO A 419 12.06 -20.25 -17.55
C PRO A 419 11.42 -18.86 -17.54
N ALA A 420 12.20 -17.81 -17.81
CA ALA A 420 11.70 -16.46 -17.91
C ALA A 420 10.60 -16.39 -19.00
N PRO A 421 9.40 -15.95 -18.69
CA PRO A 421 8.34 -15.79 -19.70
C PRO A 421 8.77 -14.74 -20.73
N ALA A 422 8.49 -15.00 -22.00
CA ALA A 422 8.67 -14.01 -23.05
C ALA A 422 7.57 -12.96 -22.95
N GLY A 423 7.95 -11.72 -22.70
CA GLY A 423 7.02 -10.58 -22.71
C GLY A 423 6.69 -10.10 -24.14
N PRO A 424 5.71 -9.19 -24.26
CA PRO A 424 5.41 -8.55 -25.54
C PRO A 424 6.66 -7.90 -26.14
N GLY A 425 6.94 -8.17 -27.42
CA GLY A 425 8.10 -7.64 -28.12
C GLY A 425 9.43 -8.33 -27.80
N GLY A 426 9.42 -9.54 -27.18
CA GLY A 426 10.65 -10.32 -26.90
C GLY A 426 11.49 -9.78 -25.74
N ARG A 427 11.01 -8.83 -24.95
CA ARG A 427 11.68 -8.41 -23.72
C ARG A 427 11.55 -9.54 -22.69
N PRO A 428 12.66 -9.96 -22.02
CA PRO A 428 12.53 -10.92 -20.94
C PRO A 428 11.67 -10.33 -19.82
N MET A 429 10.52 -10.93 -19.58
CA MET A 429 9.78 -10.65 -18.35
C MET A 429 10.49 -11.37 -17.20
N MET A 430 10.65 -10.70 -16.07
CA MET A 430 11.14 -11.38 -14.86
C MET A 430 10.20 -12.56 -14.57
N PRO A 431 10.71 -13.76 -14.30
CA PRO A 431 9.88 -14.88 -13.89
C PRO A 431 9.09 -14.46 -12.66
N GLY A 432 7.80 -14.82 -12.61
CA GLY A 432 7.01 -14.71 -11.39
C GLY A 432 7.67 -15.49 -10.26
N ALA A 433 7.45 -15.12 -9.00
CA ALA A 433 7.98 -15.91 -7.90
C ALA A 433 7.34 -17.29 -7.92
N VAL A 434 8.19 -18.31 -7.83
CA VAL A 434 7.72 -19.68 -7.71
C VAL A 434 7.12 -19.87 -6.34
N GLN A 435 5.84 -20.15 -6.30
CA GLN A 435 5.26 -20.64 -5.07
C GLN A 435 5.79 -22.06 -4.82
N ALA A 436 6.57 -22.22 -3.75
CA ALA A 436 6.96 -23.55 -3.33
C ALA A 436 5.72 -24.39 -3.01
N PRO A 437 5.73 -25.69 -3.32
CA PRO A 437 4.61 -26.56 -3.03
C PRO A 437 4.25 -26.54 -1.54
N ASP A 438 2.95 -26.43 -1.25
CA ASP A 438 2.43 -26.40 0.14
C ASP A 438 2.86 -27.62 0.98
N GLU A 439 3.27 -28.71 0.36
CA GLU A 439 3.74 -29.93 1.06
C GLU A 439 5.00 -29.69 1.89
N TYR A 440 5.81 -28.68 1.53
CA TYR A 440 7.05 -28.29 2.24
C TYR A 440 6.81 -27.19 3.28
N GLU A 441 5.58 -26.68 3.43
CA GLU A 441 5.26 -25.64 4.40
C GLU A 441 5.50 -26.14 5.84
N LEU A 442 6.33 -25.41 6.58
CA LEU A 442 6.62 -25.73 7.98
C LEU A 442 5.41 -25.46 8.88
N PHE A 443 4.89 -24.25 8.81
CA PHE A 443 3.74 -23.76 9.59
C PHE A 443 3.25 -22.43 9.03
N ALA A 444 2.04 -22.04 9.42
CA ALA A 444 1.51 -20.68 9.29
C ALA A 444 1.57 -19.95 10.64
N LEU A 445 1.73 -18.64 10.63
CA LEU A 445 1.84 -17.76 11.80
C LEU A 445 0.72 -16.71 11.78
N ASP A 446 -0.11 -16.68 12.84
CA ASP A 446 -1.23 -15.74 12.99
C ASP A 446 -0.79 -14.47 13.73
N TRP A 447 -0.19 -14.62 14.91
CA TRP A 447 0.23 -13.48 15.72
C TRP A 447 1.46 -13.76 16.59
N ILE A 448 2.09 -12.65 17.00
CA ILE A 448 3.25 -12.58 17.88
C ILE A 448 2.89 -11.75 19.10
N ARG A 449 3.40 -12.12 20.28
CA ARG A 449 3.29 -11.32 21.50
C ARG A 449 4.52 -11.50 22.38
N PHE A 450 4.99 -10.42 22.96
CA PHE A 450 6.07 -10.44 23.95
C PHE A 450 5.56 -10.25 25.38
N ARG A 451 6.38 -10.63 26.35
CA ARG A 451 6.16 -10.42 27.79
C ARG A 451 7.49 -10.26 28.53
#